data_312d39fa8156bef858f6c89bb7b52d78
#
_entry.id   312d39fa8156bef858f6c89bb7b52d78
#
_cell.length_a   1.000
_cell.length_b   1.000
_cell.length_c   1.000
_cell.angle_alpha   90.00
_cell.angle_beta   90.00
_cell.angle_gamma   90.00
#
_symmetry.space_group_name_H-M   'P 1'
#
loop_
_entity.id
_entity.type
_entity.pdbx_description
1 polymer ?
#
loop_
_entity_poly.entity_id
_entity_poly.type
_entity_poly.pdbx_seq_one_letter_code
_entity_poly.pdbx_strand_id
1 'polypeptide(L)'
;MLDRLADLLLWPGRVRRFAVATAPADVLMQSSLVLRGLGAGISRLDLDAGTLEARLAVGGLLRLRAEPQGDGSHVVIDVEGRDWGGAARVLASELERGGAA
;
A
#
# COMPACT_ATOMS: atom_id res chain seq x y z
N MET A 1 14.03 0.92 19.51
CA MET A 1 15.18 0.58 18.68
C MET A 1 15.24 -0.90 18.34
N LEU A 2 15.09 -1.78 19.32
CA LEU A 2 15.04 -3.21 19.08
C LEU A 2 13.86 -3.62 18.19
N ASP A 3 12.72 -2.97 18.36
CA ASP A 3 11.54 -3.27 17.55
C ASP A 3 11.78 -2.96 16.08
N ARG A 4 12.46 -1.84 15.82
CA ARG A 4 12.78 -1.44 14.46
C ARG A 4 13.77 -2.42 13.82
N LEU A 5 14.73 -2.87 14.59
CA LEU A 5 15.71 -3.83 14.12
C LEU A 5 15.04 -5.17 13.84
N ALA A 6 14.14 -5.60 14.72
CA ALA A 6 13.38 -6.83 14.54
C ALA A 6 12.54 -6.76 13.28
N ASP A 7 11.90 -5.62 13.02
CA ASP A 7 11.09 -5.42 11.82
C ASP A 7 11.95 -5.57 10.57
N LEU A 8 13.14 -4.98 10.56
CA LEU A 8 14.03 -5.07 9.41
C LEU A 8 14.53 -6.49 9.18
N LEU A 9 14.80 -7.23 10.24
CA LEU A 9 15.35 -8.57 10.14
C LEU A 9 14.29 -9.63 9.90
N LEU A 10 13.15 -9.51 10.58
CA LEU A 10 12.10 -10.53 10.53
C LEU A 10 11.10 -10.28 9.41
N TRP A 11 10.90 -9.01 9.04
CA TRP A 11 9.87 -8.64 8.08
C TRP A 11 10.41 -7.73 6.98
N PRO A 12 11.50 -8.12 6.30
CA PRO A 12 12.04 -7.29 5.24
C PRO A 12 11.02 -7.14 4.12
N GLY A 13 10.74 -5.90 3.74
CA GLY A 13 9.83 -5.63 2.65
C GLY A 13 8.34 -5.66 3.00
N ARG A 14 7.99 -5.90 4.26
CA ARG A 14 6.58 -5.90 4.67
C ARG A 14 5.98 -4.51 4.75
N VAL A 15 6.79 -3.52 5.12
CA VAL A 15 6.36 -2.14 5.21
C VAL A 15 7.11 -1.33 4.18
N ARG A 16 6.38 -0.61 3.34
CA ARG A 16 6.96 0.27 2.33
C ARG A 16 6.45 1.67 2.55
N ARG A 17 7.35 2.65 2.46
CA ARG A 17 7.02 4.05 2.62
C ARG A 17 7.62 4.81 1.45
N PHE A 18 6.81 5.62 0.80
CA PHE A 18 7.28 6.40 -0.35
C PHE A 18 6.37 7.59 -0.60
N ALA A 19 6.85 8.54 -1.39
CA ALA A 19 6.07 9.71 -1.78
C ALA A 19 5.69 9.61 -3.25
N VAL A 20 4.49 10.09 -3.56
CA VAL A 20 4.01 10.17 -4.94
C VAL A 20 3.41 11.56 -5.19
N ALA A 21 3.33 11.95 -6.45
CA ALA A 21 2.76 13.25 -6.83
C ALA A 21 1.24 13.25 -6.85
N THR A 22 0.62 12.12 -6.61
CA THR A 22 -0.83 11.94 -6.72
C THR A 22 -1.52 12.26 -5.39
N ALA A 23 -2.68 12.92 -5.45
CA ALA A 23 -3.45 13.26 -4.25
C ALA A 23 -3.94 11.98 -3.53
N PRO A 24 -4.13 12.04 -2.20
CA PRO A 24 -4.49 10.85 -1.42
C PRO A 24 -5.72 10.08 -1.92
N ALA A 25 -6.79 10.79 -2.28
CA ALA A 25 -7.99 10.11 -2.76
C ALA A 25 -7.73 9.34 -4.04
N ASP A 26 -6.94 9.91 -4.94
CA ASP A 26 -6.60 9.26 -6.20
C ASP A 26 -5.66 8.07 -5.97
N VAL A 27 -4.76 8.18 -4.98
CA VAL A 27 -3.91 7.05 -4.58
C VAL A 27 -4.77 5.88 -4.15
N LEU A 28 -5.78 6.14 -3.33
CA LEU A 28 -6.66 5.07 -2.83
C LEU A 28 -7.47 4.44 -3.96
N MET A 29 -8.00 5.26 -4.86
CA MET A 29 -8.78 4.74 -5.99
C MET A 29 -7.91 3.91 -6.92
N GLN A 30 -6.73 4.40 -7.26
CA GLN A 30 -5.79 3.68 -8.11
C GLN A 30 -5.37 2.38 -7.44
N SER A 31 -5.08 2.42 -6.14
CA SER A 31 -4.70 1.24 -5.39
C SER A 31 -5.79 0.18 -5.41
N SER A 32 -7.04 0.58 -5.26
CA SER A 32 -8.14 -0.35 -5.27
C SER A 32 -8.24 -1.07 -6.63
N LEU A 33 -8.03 -0.35 -7.72
CA LEU A 33 -8.06 -0.95 -9.05
C LEU A 33 -6.91 -1.93 -9.27
N VAL A 34 -5.71 -1.55 -8.86
CA VAL A 34 -4.53 -2.43 -8.98
C VAL A 34 -4.74 -3.70 -8.16
N LEU A 35 -5.17 -3.55 -6.92
CA LEU A 35 -5.36 -4.71 -6.04
C LEU A 35 -6.44 -5.66 -6.55
N ARG A 36 -7.53 -5.13 -7.08
CA ARG A 36 -8.56 -5.96 -7.68
C ARG A 36 -8.02 -6.72 -8.87
N GLY A 37 -7.19 -6.07 -9.68
CA GLY A 37 -6.54 -6.72 -10.81
C GLY A 37 -5.61 -7.85 -10.39
N LEU A 38 -5.10 -7.81 -9.16
CA LEU A 38 -4.26 -8.85 -8.60
C LEU A 38 -5.05 -9.93 -7.87
N GLY A 39 -6.38 -9.85 -7.91
CA GLY A 39 -7.23 -10.85 -7.27
C GLY A 39 -7.51 -10.57 -5.80
N ALA A 40 -7.15 -9.40 -5.31
CA ALA A 40 -7.42 -9.04 -3.92
C ALA A 40 -8.86 -8.57 -3.75
N GLY A 41 -9.43 -8.80 -2.57
CA GLY A 41 -10.74 -8.28 -2.22
C GLY A 41 -10.59 -7.06 -1.33
N ILE A 42 -11.21 -5.94 -1.73
CA ILE A 42 -11.16 -4.72 -0.92
C ILE A 42 -12.15 -4.87 0.23
N SER A 43 -11.64 -4.93 1.46
CA SER A 43 -12.48 -5.09 2.64
C SER A 43 -12.83 -3.75 3.27
N ARG A 44 -12.05 -2.71 3.01
CA ARG A 44 -12.33 -1.38 3.54
C ARG A 44 -11.68 -0.31 2.67
N LEU A 45 -12.44 0.74 2.38
CA LEU A 45 -11.93 1.89 1.64
C LEU A 45 -12.54 3.13 2.26
N ASP A 46 -11.71 3.96 2.88
CA ASP A 46 -12.15 5.18 3.55
C ASP A 46 -11.35 6.36 2.98
N LEU A 47 -11.97 7.09 2.06
CA LEU A 47 -11.32 8.21 1.39
C LEU A 47 -11.04 9.36 2.34
N ASP A 48 -11.91 9.57 3.33
CA ASP A 48 -11.72 10.66 4.29
C ASP A 48 -10.56 10.38 5.24
N ALA A 49 -10.45 9.15 5.70
CA ALA A 49 -9.36 8.75 6.57
C ALA A 49 -8.07 8.48 5.81
N GLY A 50 -8.15 8.33 4.49
CA GLY A 50 -6.97 8.03 3.67
C GLY A 50 -6.48 6.61 3.83
N THR A 51 -7.38 5.64 4.06
CA THR A 51 -7.00 4.26 4.34
C THR A 51 -7.71 3.28 3.43
N LEU A 52 -7.02 2.16 3.18
CA LEU A 52 -7.55 1.05 2.40
C LEU A 52 -7.06 -0.25 3.02
N GLU A 53 -7.95 -1.25 3.09
CA GLU A 53 -7.58 -2.60 3.51
C GLU A 53 -8.06 -3.58 2.44
N ALA A 54 -7.20 -4.57 2.16
CA ALA A 54 -7.51 -5.57 1.16
C ALA A 54 -7.03 -6.94 1.62
N ARG A 55 -7.83 -7.96 1.33
CA ARG A 55 -7.43 -9.34 1.52
C ARG A 55 -6.76 -9.84 0.27
N LEU A 56 -5.53 -10.31 0.42
CA LEU A 56 -4.79 -10.84 -0.69
C LEU A 56 -5.26 -12.26 -1.03
N ALA A 57 -5.15 -12.64 -2.29
CA ALA A 57 -5.59 -13.94 -2.76
C ALA A 57 -4.92 -15.10 -2.02
N VAL A 58 -3.70 -14.88 -1.53
CA VAL A 58 -2.93 -15.90 -0.82
C VAL A 58 -3.12 -15.87 0.69
N GLY A 59 -4.05 -15.06 1.20
CA GLY A 59 -4.41 -15.06 2.60
C GLY A 59 -3.79 -13.97 3.45
N GLY A 60 -3.01 -13.08 2.88
CA GLY A 60 -2.46 -11.93 3.60
C GLY A 60 -3.45 -10.78 3.66
N LEU A 61 -3.19 -9.83 4.54
CA LEU A 61 -3.95 -8.60 4.65
C LEU A 61 -3.04 -7.42 4.33
N LEU A 62 -3.45 -6.60 3.36
CA LEU A 62 -2.70 -5.42 2.98
C LEU A 62 -3.44 -4.19 3.48
N ARG A 63 -2.70 -3.31 4.15
CA ARG A 63 -3.21 -2.01 4.58
C ARG A 63 -2.42 -0.92 3.91
N LEU A 64 -3.11 0.07 3.39
CA LEU A 64 -2.48 1.21 2.75
C LEU A 64 -3.02 2.48 3.38
N ARG A 65 -2.12 3.42 3.63
CA ARG A 65 -2.50 4.75 4.10
C ARG A 65 -1.85 5.78 3.20
N ALA A 66 -2.61 6.76 2.78
CA ALA A 66 -2.14 7.87 1.98
C ALA A 66 -2.43 9.16 2.73
N GLU A 67 -1.38 9.92 3.03
CA GLU A 67 -1.49 11.20 3.73
C GLU A 67 -1.05 12.33 2.82
N PRO A 68 -1.71 13.50 2.90
CA PRO A 68 -1.30 14.65 2.10
C PRO A 68 0.14 15.03 2.42
N GLN A 69 0.91 15.29 1.39
CA GLN A 69 2.29 15.77 1.53
C GLN A 69 2.60 16.68 0.35
N GLY A 70 2.64 17.99 0.59
CA GLY A 70 2.77 18.96 -0.50
C GLY A 70 1.60 18.81 -1.45
N ASP A 71 1.88 18.67 -2.74
CA ASP A 71 0.87 18.49 -3.77
C ASP A 71 0.52 17.02 -4.00
N GLY A 72 1.21 16.13 -3.33
CA GLY A 72 1.01 14.70 -3.50
C GLY A 72 0.68 14.01 -2.20
N SER A 73 1.22 12.79 -2.04
CA SER A 73 0.91 11.94 -0.89
C SER A 73 2.15 11.25 -0.38
N HIS A 74 2.18 11.02 0.92
CA HIS A 74 3.07 10.06 1.54
C HIS A 74 2.28 8.77 1.72
N VAL A 75 2.79 7.68 1.16
CA VAL A 75 2.09 6.40 1.12
C VAL A 75 2.81 5.39 2.00
N VAL A 76 2.04 4.68 2.82
CA VAL A 76 2.55 3.59 3.65
C VAL A 76 1.76 2.34 3.29
N ILE A 77 2.48 1.29 2.91
CA ILE A 77 1.88 -0.01 2.63
C ILE A 77 2.43 -1.01 3.64
N ASP A 78 1.52 -1.67 4.34
CA ASP A 78 1.86 -2.68 5.34
C ASP A 78 1.14 -3.98 4.98
N VAL A 79 1.88 -5.09 4.99
CA VAL A 79 1.30 -6.41 4.72
C VAL A 79 1.44 -7.27 5.96
N GLU A 80 0.32 -7.83 6.37
CA GLU A 80 0.24 -8.77 7.49
C GLU A 80 -0.07 -10.15 6.93
N GLY A 81 0.71 -11.15 7.32
CA GLY A 81 0.57 -12.49 6.78
C GLY A 81 1.45 -12.69 5.55
N ARG A 82 0.90 -13.32 4.54
CA ARG A 82 1.67 -13.70 3.36
C ARG A 82 1.40 -12.79 2.18
N ASP A 83 2.45 -12.50 1.43
CA ASP A 83 2.35 -11.72 0.20
C ASP A 83 3.17 -12.43 -0.89
N TRP A 84 2.75 -13.64 -1.22
CA TRP A 84 3.49 -14.49 -2.15
C TRP A 84 3.61 -13.91 -3.55
N GLY A 85 2.60 -13.22 -4.01
CA GLY A 85 2.60 -12.62 -5.33
C GLY A 85 3.30 -11.28 -5.40
N GLY A 86 3.81 -10.78 -4.26
CA GLY A 86 4.44 -9.49 -4.23
C GLY A 86 3.46 -8.35 -4.48
N ALA A 87 2.23 -8.46 -4.00
CA ALA A 87 1.20 -7.47 -4.25
C ALA A 87 1.63 -6.08 -3.79
N ALA A 88 2.30 -5.99 -2.63
CA ALA A 88 2.78 -4.70 -2.14
C ALA A 88 3.81 -4.08 -3.07
N ARG A 89 4.70 -4.90 -3.64
CA ARG A 89 5.70 -4.42 -4.59
C ARG A 89 5.06 -3.93 -5.88
N VAL A 90 4.13 -4.71 -6.41
CA VAL A 90 3.43 -4.34 -7.64
C VAL A 90 2.64 -3.06 -7.43
N LEU A 91 1.94 -2.96 -6.31
CA LEU A 91 1.16 -1.78 -5.99
C LEU A 91 2.06 -0.55 -5.87
N ALA A 92 3.16 -0.66 -5.12
CA ALA A 92 4.10 0.46 -4.97
C ALA A 92 4.63 0.91 -6.32
N SER A 93 5.02 -0.04 -7.18
CA SER A 93 5.53 0.25 -8.51
C SER A 93 4.50 0.99 -9.37
N GLU A 94 3.26 0.53 -9.34
CA GLU A 94 2.20 1.17 -10.11
C GLU A 94 1.88 2.57 -9.60
N LEU A 95 1.86 2.78 -8.28
CA LEU A 95 1.61 4.09 -7.71
C LEU A 95 2.73 5.07 -8.03
N GLU A 96 3.97 4.62 -7.96
CA GLU A 96 5.11 5.47 -8.30
C GLU A 96 5.10 5.85 -9.78
N ARG A 97 4.74 4.91 -10.63
CA ARG A 97 4.64 5.16 -12.07
C ARG A 97 3.52 6.13 -12.38
N GLY A 98 2.34 5.94 -11.78
CA GLY A 98 1.21 6.83 -11.96
C GLY A 98 1.50 8.23 -11.45
N GLY A 99 2.20 8.32 -10.31
CA GLY A 99 2.57 9.60 -9.72
C GLY A 99 3.59 10.37 -10.56
N ALA A 100 4.40 9.66 -11.35
CA ALA A 100 5.39 10.29 -12.22
C ALA A 100 4.78 10.84 -13.50
N ALA A 101 3.62 10.33 -13.86
CA ALA A 101 2.91 10.82 -15.03
C ALA A 101 2.11 12.06 -14.68
#